data_25658f229fb50fa0f08174396cbc7136
#
_entry.id   25658f229fb50fa0f08174396cbc7136
#
_cell.length_a   1.000
_cell.length_b   1.000
_cell.length_c   1.000
_cell.angle_alpha   90.00
_cell.angle_beta   90.00
_cell.angle_gamma   90.00
#
_symmetry.space_group_name_H-M   'P 1'
#
loop_
_entity.id
_entity.type
_entity.pdbx_description
1 polymer ?
#
loop_
_entity_poly.entity_id
_entity_poly.type
_entity_poly.pdbx_seq_one_letter_code
_entity_poly.pdbx_strand_id
1 'polypeptide(L)'
;RALQTGNQNTALGASAGDEITTGSNCTILGYHAQASSTSASNEITLGDTNIATLRCAVTSITSLSDERDKSDIKDLEYGLAFIDALQPREFVWDNRPETRTEFDEDGNEAEVEFYSANKGKKDFGFIAQEVRELDNDTLRLVYSENEEKLELSYGKLVPILVKAIQELKEEVEILKSQNN
;
A
#
# COMPACT_ATOMS: atom_id res chain seq x y z
N ARG A 1 3.60 -22.55 11.55
CA ARG A 1 2.28 -22.35 12.22
C ARG A 1 1.19 -22.89 11.30
N ALA A 2 0.13 -23.51 11.83
CA ALA A 2 -0.97 -24.05 11.02
C ALA A 2 -2.11 -23.03 10.94
N LEU A 3 -2.75 -22.92 9.77
CA LEU A 3 -4.05 -22.27 9.63
C LEU A 3 -5.03 -22.82 10.69
N GLN A 4 -5.65 -21.93 11.47
CA GLN A 4 -6.62 -22.34 12.50
C GLN A 4 -8.04 -22.42 11.92
N THR A 5 -8.50 -21.36 11.26
CA THR A 5 -9.84 -21.26 10.69
C THR A 5 -9.89 -20.65 9.29
N GLY A 6 -8.78 -20.08 8.80
CA GLY A 6 -8.69 -19.46 7.47
C GLY A 6 -8.85 -20.47 6.34
N ASN A 7 -9.42 -20.04 5.21
CA ASN A 7 -9.63 -20.87 4.04
C ASN A 7 -9.33 -20.11 2.72
N GLN A 8 -9.30 -20.85 1.60
CA GLN A 8 -9.08 -20.28 0.25
C GLN A 8 -7.75 -19.53 0.08
N ASN A 9 -6.74 -19.83 0.89
CA ASN A 9 -5.43 -19.22 0.79
C ASN A 9 -4.53 -20.00 -0.17
N THR A 10 -3.73 -19.28 -0.94
CA THR A 10 -2.67 -19.81 -1.80
C THR A 10 -1.34 -19.23 -1.36
N ALA A 11 -0.41 -20.09 -0.96
CA ALA A 11 0.95 -19.68 -0.59
C ALA A 11 1.97 -20.50 -1.39
N LEU A 12 2.95 -19.84 -1.98
CA LEU A 12 4.02 -20.47 -2.77
C LEU A 12 5.37 -19.82 -2.46
N GLY A 13 6.25 -20.55 -1.84
CA GLY A 13 7.58 -20.16 -1.40
C GLY A 13 7.88 -20.69 0.00
N ALA A 14 9.16 -20.82 0.36
CA ALA A 14 9.52 -21.22 1.71
C ALA A 14 9.04 -20.13 2.69
N SER A 15 8.37 -20.53 3.77
CA SER A 15 7.73 -19.66 4.78
C SER A 15 6.74 -18.64 4.22
N ALA A 16 6.18 -18.85 3.01
CA ALA A 16 5.14 -17.99 2.48
C ALA A 16 3.84 -18.20 3.26
N GLY A 17 3.28 -17.11 3.84
CA GLY A 17 1.99 -17.12 4.53
C GLY A 17 1.95 -17.94 5.81
N ASP A 18 3.08 -18.28 6.42
CA ASP A 18 3.13 -19.12 7.63
C ASP A 18 2.64 -18.39 8.88
N GLU A 19 2.49 -17.07 8.84
CA GLU A 19 1.91 -16.27 9.92
C GLU A 19 0.38 -16.18 9.86
N ILE A 20 -0.27 -16.51 8.73
CA ILE A 20 -1.74 -16.48 8.63
C ILE A 20 -2.35 -17.52 9.56
N THR A 21 -3.30 -17.10 10.38
CA THR A 21 -4.04 -17.98 11.29
C THR A 21 -5.53 -18.05 10.96
N THR A 22 -6.19 -16.93 10.73
CA THR A 22 -7.64 -16.82 10.50
C THR A 22 -8.00 -16.14 9.17
N GLY A 23 -7.01 -15.53 8.49
CA GLY A 23 -7.20 -14.85 7.20
C GLY A 23 -7.64 -15.78 6.08
N SER A 24 -8.40 -15.28 5.12
CA SER A 24 -8.98 -16.06 4.01
C SER A 24 -8.84 -15.35 2.67
N ASN A 25 -8.84 -16.14 1.58
CA ASN A 25 -8.77 -15.62 0.21
C ASN A 25 -7.50 -14.77 -0.05
N CYS A 26 -6.37 -15.18 0.52
CA CYS A 26 -5.08 -14.53 0.30
C CYS A 26 -4.24 -15.31 -0.73
N THR A 27 -3.49 -14.57 -1.55
CA THR A 27 -2.49 -15.12 -2.47
C THR A 27 -1.13 -14.56 -2.08
N ILE A 28 -0.21 -15.43 -1.63
CA ILE A 28 1.08 -15.04 -1.07
C ILE A 28 2.18 -15.78 -1.83
N LEU A 29 3.01 -15.02 -2.53
CA LEU A 29 4.03 -15.58 -3.43
C LEU A 29 5.41 -15.01 -3.08
N GLY A 30 6.35 -15.87 -2.78
CA GLY A 30 7.75 -15.55 -2.53
C GLY A 30 8.29 -16.10 -1.22
N TYR A 31 9.61 -16.08 -1.07
CA TYR A 31 10.29 -16.47 0.16
C TYR A 31 9.92 -15.49 1.27
N HIS A 32 9.46 -15.98 2.42
CA HIS A 32 8.99 -15.19 3.57
C HIS A 32 7.96 -14.10 3.24
N ALA A 33 7.24 -14.21 2.13
CA ALA A 33 6.12 -13.33 1.86
C ALA A 33 5.01 -13.55 2.90
N GLN A 34 4.49 -12.48 3.50
CA GLN A 34 3.47 -12.52 4.54
C GLN A 34 2.29 -11.61 4.17
N ALA A 35 1.10 -11.96 4.63
CA ALA A 35 -0.03 -11.05 4.60
C ALA A 35 0.20 -9.86 5.55
N SER A 36 -0.57 -8.78 5.39
CA SER A 36 -0.46 -7.58 6.24
C SER A 36 -0.72 -7.87 7.72
N SER A 37 -1.53 -8.89 8.03
CA SER A 37 -1.78 -9.38 9.39
C SER A 37 -2.11 -10.87 9.41
N THR A 38 -2.14 -11.47 10.59
CA THR A 38 -2.49 -12.90 10.78
C THR A 38 -3.95 -13.22 10.43
N SER A 39 -4.80 -12.20 10.35
CA SER A 39 -6.24 -12.27 10.03
C SER A 39 -6.61 -11.60 8.70
N ALA A 40 -5.63 -11.07 7.96
CA ALA A 40 -5.85 -10.40 6.68
C ALA A 40 -6.62 -11.29 5.69
N SER A 41 -7.54 -10.70 4.94
CA SER A 41 -8.36 -11.40 3.95
C SER A 41 -8.47 -10.61 2.65
N ASN A 42 -8.63 -11.33 1.53
CA ASN A 42 -8.76 -10.74 0.19
C ASN A 42 -7.51 -9.95 -0.25
N GLU A 43 -6.33 -10.47 0.04
CA GLU A 43 -5.05 -9.80 -0.16
C GLU A 43 -4.13 -10.60 -1.10
N ILE A 44 -3.34 -9.89 -1.89
CA ILE A 44 -2.27 -10.49 -2.71
C ILE A 44 -0.95 -9.86 -2.30
N THR A 45 -0.01 -10.68 -1.83
CA THR A 45 1.35 -10.27 -1.47
C THR A 45 2.36 -10.91 -2.42
N LEU A 46 3.26 -10.11 -2.96
CA LEU A 46 4.33 -10.54 -3.86
C LEU A 46 5.69 -10.22 -3.24
N GLY A 47 6.32 -11.25 -2.68
CA GLY A 47 7.64 -11.16 -2.04
C GLY A 47 7.60 -10.56 -0.63
N ASP A 48 8.77 -10.39 -0.07
CA ASP A 48 9.01 -9.84 1.26
C ASP A 48 9.57 -8.40 1.19
N THR A 49 9.94 -7.84 2.33
CA THR A 49 10.52 -6.48 2.46
C THR A 49 11.88 -6.30 1.77
N ASN A 50 12.48 -7.36 1.20
CA ASN A 50 13.71 -7.30 0.41
C ASN A 50 13.48 -7.09 -1.07
N ILE A 51 12.24 -7.20 -1.56
CA ILE A 51 11.97 -6.99 -2.97
C ILE A 51 12.27 -5.54 -3.33
N ALA A 52 13.33 -5.34 -4.09
CA ALA A 52 13.77 -4.02 -4.55
C ALA A 52 13.18 -3.65 -5.92
N THR A 53 12.72 -4.62 -6.70
CA THR A 53 12.24 -4.37 -8.06
C THR A 53 11.18 -5.38 -8.48
N LEU A 54 10.01 -4.92 -8.87
CA LEU A 54 9.01 -5.72 -9.58
C LEU A 54 9.19 -5.49 -11.10
N ARG A 55 9.61 -6.53 -11.84
CA ARG A 55 9.88 -6.44 -13.28
C ARG A 55 8.76 -7.10 -14.07
N CYS A 56 8.06 -6.29 -14.86
CA CYS A 56 7.04 -6.73 -15.80
C CYS A 56 7.24 -6.02 -17.14
N ALA A 57 6.90 -6.68 -18.25
CA ALA A 57 6.85 -6.01 -19.56
C ALA A 57 5.72 -4.96 -19.62
N VAL A 58 4.67 -5.18 -18.83
CA VAL A 58 3.55 -4.25 -18.67
C VAL A 58 3.66 -3.58 -17.30
N THR A 59 3.63 -2.25 -17.28
CA THR A 59 3.84 -1.44 -16.07
C THR A 59 2.54 -1.02 -15.38
N SER A 60 1.39 -1.28 -15.99
CA SER A 60 0.08 -0.93 -15.42
C SER A 60 -0.76 -2.17 -15.11
N ILE A 61 -1.37 -2.16 -13.93
CA ILE A 61 -2.40 -3.12 -13.53
C ILE A 61 -3.74 -2.50 -13.92
N THR A 62 -4.54 -3.18 -14.75
CA THR A 62 -5.89 -2.74 -15.12
C THR A 62 -6.82 -2.85 -13.91
N SER A 63 -7.54 -1.78 -13.61
CA SER A 63 -8.58 -1.77 -12.59
C SER A 63 -9.96 -1.90 -13.24
N LEU A 64 -10.83 -2.73 -12.66
CA LEU A 64 -12.23 -2.80 -13.04
C LEU A 64 -12.89 -1.45 -12.78
N SER A 65 -13.55 -0.87 -13.82
CA SER A 65 -14.13 0.47 -13.72
C SER A 65 -15.38 0.64 -14.60
N ASP A 66 -16.16 -0.43 -14.76
CA ASP A 66 -17.40 -0.38 -15.52
C ASP A 66 -18.46 0.45 -14.77
N GLU A 67 -19.20 1.31 -15.47
CA GLU A 67 -20.26 2.12 -14.91
C GLU A 67 -21.38 1.28 -14.30
N ARG A 68 -21.69 0.12 -14.89
CA ARG A 68 -22.74 -0.80 -14.43
C ARG A 68 -22.50 -1.41 -13.05
N ASP A 69 -21.24 -1.39 -12.61
CA ASP A 69 -20.82 -1.88 -11.30
C ASP A 69 -20.70 -0.76 -10.25
N LYS A 70 -21.24 0.44 -10.55
CA LYS A 70 -21.15 1.62 -9.69
C LYS A 70 -22.53 2.22 -9.46
N SER A 71 -22.74 2.80 -8.30
CA SER A 71 -23.92 3.59 -7.93
C SER A 71 -23.50 4.96 -7.39
N ASP A 72 -24.45 5.87 -7.30
CA ASP A 72 -24.26 7.22 -6.70
C ASP A 72 -23.08 7.99 -7.29
N ILE A 73 -22.91 7.89 -8.61
CA ILE A 73 -21.84 8.57 -9.35
C ILE A 73 -22.04 10.07 -9.23
N LYS A 74 -21.07 10.76 -8.67
CA LYS A 74 -21.04 12.21 -8.50
C LYS A 74 -19.63 12.76 -8.74
N ASP A 75 -19.54 14.08 -8.93
CA ASP A 75 -18.25 14.75 -9.04
C ASP A 75 -17.44 14.61 -7.75
N LEU A 76 -16.13 14.47 -7.90
CA LEU A 76 -15.20 14.38 -6.78
C LEU A 76 -15.10 15.76 -6.09
N GLU A 77 -15.26 15.77 -4.78
CA GLU A 77 -15.19 16.98 -3.95
C GLU A 77 -13.74 17.35 -3.55
N TYR A 78 -12.84 16.38 -3.61
CA TYR A 78 -11.44 16.53 -3.23
C TYR A 78 -10.62 16.95 -4.45
N GLY A 79 -10.01 18.12 -4.40
CA GLY A 79 -9.24 18.72 -5.50
C GLY A 79 -8.02 19.49 -4.99
N LEU A 80 -7.87 20.74 -5.43
CA LEU A 80 -6.69 21.57 -5.18
C LEU A 80 -6.40 21.74 -3.68
N ALA A 81 -7.42 22.05 -2.87
CA ALA A 81 -7.23 22.22 -1.44
C ALA A 81 -6.71 20.97 -0.72
N PHE A 82 -7.13 19.77 -1.16
CA PHE A 82 -6.63 18.51 -0.62
C PHE A 82 -5.16 18.27 -1.01
N ILE A 83 -4.81 18.51 -2.28
CA ILE A 83 -3.43 18.36 -2.76
C ILE A 83 -2.49 19.35 -2.08
N ASP A 84 -2.94 20.58 -1.85
CA ASP A 84 -2.15 21.62 -1.17
C ASP A 84 -1.88 21.29 0.31
N ALA A 85 -2.79 20.55 0.94
CA ALA A 85 -2.63 20.09 2.32
C ALA A 85 -1.65 18.90 2.46
N LEU A 86 -1.44 18.12 1.40
CA LEU A 86 -0.49 17.00 1.44
C LEU A 86 0.94 17.49 1.61
N GLN A 87 1.74 16.76 2.38
CA GLN A 87 3.12 17.09 2.69
C GLN A 87 4.10 16.08 2.07
N PRO A 88 4.66 16.34 0.88
CA PRO A 88 5.75 15.53 0.34
C PRO A 88 6.97 15.60 1.27
N ARG A 89 7.54 14.44 1.59
CA ARG A 89 8.68 14.32 2.52
C ARG A 89 9.85 13.63 1.85
N GLU A 90 11.06 14.04 2.20
CA GLU A 90 12.27 13.24 2.03
C GLU A 90 12.55 12.53 3.36
N PHE A 91 12.98 11.28 3.30
CA PHE A 91 13.28 10.49 4.49
C PHE A 91 14.38 9.46 4.21
N VAL A 92 14.87 8.87 5.28
CA VAL A 92 15.75 7.70 5.23
C VAL A 92 14.97 6.53 5.79
N TRP A 93 14.95 5.41 5.09
CA TRP A 93 14.33 4.20 5.59
C TRP A 93 15.06 3.71 6.85
N ASP A 94 14.38 3.69 7.98
CA ASP A 94 14.82 3.07 9.23
C ASP A 94 13.83 1.98 9.63
N ASN A 95 13.74 0.96 8.79
CA ASN A 95 12.79 -0.13 8.99
C ASN A 95 13.05 -0.83 10.32
N ARG A 96 11.98 -1.06 11.06
CA ARG A 96 11.98 -1.92 12.26
C ARG A 96 12.40 -3.34 11.86
N PRO A 97 13.15 -4.07 12.68
CA PRO A 97 13.46 -5.46 12.41
C PRO A 97 12.19 -6.32 12.40
N GLU A 98 12.17 -7.32 11.55
CA GLU A 98 11.20 -8.40 11.57
C GLU A 98 11.85 -9.61 12.23
N THR A 99 11.14 -10.31 13.11
CA THR A 99 11.59 -11.58 13.67
C THR A 99 11.14 -12.69 12.73
N ARG A 100 12.07 -13.51 12.26
CA ARG A 100 11.81 -14.66 11.38
C ARG A 100 12.29 -15.93 12.01
N THR A 101 11.54 -17.02 11.81
CA THR A 101 12.00 -18.37 12.16
C THR A 101 12.81 -18.89 11.00
N GLU A 102 14.09 -19.18 11.23
CA GLU A 102 14.97 -19.87 10.28
C GLU A 102 15.35 -21.26 10.82
N PHE A 103 15.66 -22.16 9.91
CA PHE A 103 16.11 -23.51 10.26
C PHE A 103 17.60 -23.62 9.96
N ASP A 104 18.38 -24.13 10.93
CA ASP A 104 19.79 -24.44 10.73
C ASP A 104 19.97 -25.71 9.88
N GLU A 105 21.23 -26.06 9.56
CA GLU A 105 21.57 -27.26 8.75
C GLU A 105 21.10 -28.57 9.41
N ASP A 106 20.89 -28.58 10.71
CA ASP A 106 20.41 -29.72 11.47
C ASP A 106 18.88 -29.73 11.63
N GLY A 107 18.18 -28.69 11.11
CA GLY A 107 16.73 -28.56 11.17
C GLY A 107 16.19 -27.97 12.49
N ASN A 108 17.03 -27.37 13.33
CA ASN A 108 16.57 -26.69 14.52
C ASN A 108 16.06 -25.30 14.17
N GLU A 109 14.98 -24.88 14.84
CA GLU A 109 14.40 -23.55 14.69
C GLU A 109 15.22 -22.52 15.48
N ALA A 110 15.50 -21.37 14.83
CA ALA A 110 16.08 -20.20 15.45
C ALA A 110 15.30 -18.94 15.06
N GLU A 111 15.02 -18.06 16.02
CA GLU A 111 14.48 -16.74 15.73
C GLU A 111 15.64 -15.80 15.34
N VAL A 112 15.54 -15.16 14.18
CA VAL A 112 16.55 -14.27 13.65
C VAL A 112 15.93 -12.89 13.38
N GLU A 113 16.60 -11.83 13.84
CA GLU A 113 16.21 -10.46 13.45
C GLU A 113 16.62 -10.19 12.01
N PHE A 114 15.66 -9.71 11.23
CA PHE A 114 15.82 -9.42 9.83
C PHE A 114 15.51 -7.96 9.53
N TYR A 115 16.36 -7.30 8.75
CA TYR A 115 16.19 -5.91 8.34
C TYR A 115 15.94 -5.83 6.84
N SER A 116 14.99 -4.97 6.43
CA SER A 116 14.74 -4.69 5.01
C SER A 116 15.99 -4.20 4.28
N ALA A 117 16.16 -4.63 3.03
CA ALA A 117 17.21 -4.16 2.13
C ALA A 117 17.15 -2.64 1.84
N ASN A 118 16.07 -1.96 2.24
CA ASN A 118 15.94 -0.51 2.11
C ASN A 118 16.47 0.27 3.32
N LYS A 119 16.78 -0.38 4.45
CA LYS A 119 17.31 0.28 5.64
C LYS A 119 18.53 1.14 5.30
N GLY A 120 18.49 2.41 5.70
CA GLY A 120 19.55 3.39 5.44
C GLY A 120 19.50 4.08 4.07
N LYS A 121 18.59 3.68 3.17
CA LYS A 121 18.43 4.35 1.86
C LYS A 121 17.57 5.60 1.99
N LYS A 122 17.95 6.65 1.26
CA LYS A 122 17.14 7.85 1.09
C LYS A 122 16.03 7.61 0.09
N ASP A 123 14.86 8.17 0.37
CA ASP A 123 13.69 8.13 -0.49
C ASP A 123 12.81 9.36 -0.28
N PHE A 124 11.74 9.48 -1.04
CA PHE A 124 10.75 10.54 -0.90
C PHE A 124 9.34 9.97 -1.10
N GLY A 125 8.37 10.63 -0.49
CA GLY A 125 6.98 10.20 -0.55
C GLY A 125 6.13 10.91 0.47
N PHE A 126 5.05 10.28 0.89
CA PHE A 126 4.18 10.76 1.94
C PHE A 126 4.28 9.87 3.19
N ILE A 127 4.02 10.45 4.35
CA ILE A 127 3.90 9.71 5.61
C ILE A 127 2.44 9.27 5.77
N ALA A 128 2.20 7.98 5.91
CA ALA A 128 0.86 7.42 5.95
C ALA A 128 -0.01 8.03 7.06
N GLN A 129 0.57 8.31 8.23
CA GLN A 129 -0.13 8.95 9.35
C GLN A 129 -0.59 10.37 9.00
N GLU A 130 0.28 11.19 8.35
CA GLU A 130 -0.07 12.54 7.92
C GLU A 130 -1.20 12.52 6.86
N VAL A 131 -1.17 11.58 5.93
CA VAL A 131 -2.23 11.42 4.92
C VAL A 131 -3.53 10.97 5.56
N ARG A 132 -3.49 10.06 6.54
CA ARG A 132 -4.67 9.56 7.25
C ARG A 132 -5.42 10.66 7.99
N GLU A 133 -4.70 11.61 8.61
CA GLU A 133 -5.30 12.77 9.27
C GLU A 133 -6.10 13.66 8.30
N LEU A 134 -5.65 13.78 7.05
CA LEU A 134 -6.33 14.56 6.00
C LEU A 134 -7.50 13.80 5.36
N ASP A 135 -7.34 12.50 5.15
CA ASP A 135 -8.32 11.64 4.47
C ASP A 135 -9.47 11.24 5.40
N ASN A 136 -9.20 11.11 6.69
CA ASN A 136 -10.13 10.58 7.69
C ASN A 136 -10.83 9.30 7.22
N ASP A 137 -10.08 8.42 6.59
CA ASP A 137 -10.50 7.12 6.01
C ASP A 137 -11.60 7.20 4.92
N THR A 138 -11.96 8.39 4.45
CA THR A 138 -13.04 8.61 3.47
C THR A 138 -12.64 8.13 2.07
N LEU A 139 -11.43 8.48 1.61
CA LEU A 139 -10.92 8.12 0.28
C LEU A 139 -10.21 6.76 0.29
N ARG A 140 -9.97 6.21 1.45
CA ARG A 140 -9.20 4.97 1.64
C ARG A 140 -7.83 5.04 0.96
N LEU A 141 -7.13 6.16 1.14
CA LEU A 141 -5.77 6.37 0.66
C LEU A 141 -4.78 5.56 1.48
N VAL A 142 -5.06 5.42 2.77
CA VAL A 142 -4.24 4.62 3.69
C VAL A 142 -4.86 3.24 3.86
N TYR A 143 -4.06 2.21 3.67
CA TYR A 143 -4.41 0.84 4.03
C TYR A 143 -3.94 0.57 5.46
N SER A 144 -4.88 0.25 6.35
CA SER A 144 -4.69 0.18 7.80
C SER A 144 -5.15 -1.15 8.40
N GLU A 145 -5.16 -2.23 7.61
CA GLU A 145 -5.46 -3.57 8.13
C GLU A 145 -4.47 -3.99 9.24
N ASN A 146 -3.25 -3.48 9.14
CA ASN A 146 -2.26 -3.57 10.19
C ASN A 146 -1.88 -2.15 10.66
N GLU A 147 -2.38 -1.74 11.83
CA GLU A 147 -2.09 -0.43 12.43
C GLU A 147 -0.60 -0.20 12.74
N GLU A 148 0.18 -1.27 12.86
CA GLU A 148 1.62 -1.20 13.06
C GLU A 148 2.39 -0.98 11.74
N LYS A 149 1.76 -1.25 10.58
CA LYS A 149 2.36 -1.14 9.25
C LYS A 149 1.37 -0.50 8.28
N LEU A 150 1.18 0.82 8.37
CA LEU A 150 0.31 1.56 7.45
C LEU A 150 0.92 1.63 6.05
N GLU A 151 0.09 1.51 5.02
CA GLU A 151 0.48 1.56 3.62
C GLU A 151 -0.30 2.63 2.85
N LEU A 152 0.24 3.13 1.74
CA LEU A 152 -0.36 4.17 0.92
C LEU A 152 -0.73 3.69 -0.49
N SER A 153 -1.94 4.01 -0.91
CA SER A 153 -2.46 3.76 -2.24
C SER A 153 -2.23 4.95 -3.18
N TYR A 154 -1.00 5.16 -3.63
CA TYR A 154 -0.62 6.29 -4.49
C TYR A 154 -1.49 6.42 -5.76
N GLY A 155 -1.93 5.32 -6.36
CA GLY A 155 -2.78 5.33 -7.55
C GLY A 155 -4.12 6.05 -7.35
N LYS A 156 -4.64 6.11 -6.14
CA LYS A 156 -5.89 6.82 -5.81
C LYS A 156 -5.73 8.35 -5.80
N LEU A 157 -4.52 8.87 -5.75
CA LEU A 157 -4.26 10.30 -5.88
C LEU A 157 -4.50 10.81 -7.31
N VAL A 158 -4.46 9.94 -8.32
CA VAL A 158 -4.59 10.36 -9.72
C VAL A 158 -5.90 11.09 -10.02
N PRO A 159 -7.09 10.60 -9.64
CA PRO A 159 -8.34 11.35 -9.84
C PRO A 159 -8.37 12.68 -9.09
N ILE A 160 -7.79 12.74 -7.89
CA ILE A 160 -7.71 13.96 -7.09
C ILE A 160 -6.80 15.00 -7.76
N LEU A 161 -5.65 14.55 -8.29
CA LEU A 161 -4.74 15.41 -9.07
C LEU A 161 -5.42 15.95 -10.33
N VAL A 162 -6.21 15.14 -11.03
CA VAL A 162 -6.97 15.59 -12.20
C VAL A 162 -7.96 16.69 -11.79
N LYS A 163 -8.71 16.50 -10.70
CA LYS A 163 -9.64 17.51 -10.19
C LYS A 163 -8.91 18.79 -9.78
N ALA A 164 -7.79 18.69 -9.06
CA ALA A 164 -6.96 19.83 -8.67
C ALA A 164 -6.45 20.65 -9.86
N ILE A 165 -6.02 19.97 -10.94
CA ILE A 165 -5.58 20.63 -12.18
C ILE A 165 -6.75 21.35 -12.86
N GLN A 166 -7.96 20.78 -12.86
CA GLN A 166 -9.16 21.42 -13.40
C GLN A 166 -9.50 22.71 -12.65
N GLU A 167 -9.50 22.67 -11.29
CA GLU A 167 -9.74 23.83 -10.44
C GLU A 167 -8.68 24.93 -10.65
N LEU A 168 -7.39 24.55 -10.67
CA LEU A 168 -6.30 25.48 -10.94
C LEU A 168 -6.43 26.16 -12.31
N LYS A 169 -6.85 25.39 -13.35
CA LYS A 169 -7.11 25.94 -14.68
C LYS A 169 -8.23 27.00 -14.64
N GLU A 170 -9.32 26.73 -13.93
CA GLU A 170 -10.44 27.68 -13.78
C GLU A 170 -9.98 28.96 -13.09
N GLU A 171 -9.19 28.88 -12.02
CA GLU A 171 -8.63 30.05 -11.33
C GLU A 171 -7.73 30.89 -12.26
N VAL A 172 -6.87 30.23 -13.03
CA VAL A 172 -6.02 30.92 -14.02
C VAL A 172 -6.85 31.64 -15.08
N GLU A 173 -7.94 31.05 -15.57
CA GLU A 173 -8.83 31.70 -16.55
C GLU A 173 -9.55 32.91 -15.98
N ILE A 174 -10.01 32.84 -14.73
CA ILE A 174 -10.59 33.97 -13.99
C ILE A 174 -9.58 35.12 -13.88
N LEU A 175 -8.35 34.83 -13.41
CA LEU A 175 -7.31 35.85 -13.27
C LEU A 175 -6.94 36.50 -14.60
N LYS A 176 -6.89 35.75 -15.69
CA LYS A 176 -6.65 36.32 -17.05
C LYS A 176 -7.77 37.25 -17.49
N SER A 177 -9.02 36.90 -17.18
CA SER A 177 -10.18 37.73 -17.54
C SER A 177 -10.25 39.05 -16.76
N GLN A 178 -9.71 39.07 -15.54
CA GLN A 178 -9.64 40.28 -14.70
C GLN A 178 -8.52 41.25 -15.09
N ASN A 179 -7.52 40.76 -15.83
CA ASN A 179 -6.35 41.54 -16.26
C ASN A 179 -6.44 42.04 -17.72
N ASN A 180 -7.57 41.78 -18.41
CA ASN A 180 -7.90 42.31 -19.73
C ASN A 180 -9.00 43.39 -19.63
#